data_9c2d5bd8edcc722d3e16338c493e274c
#
_entry.id   9c2d5bd8edcc722d3e16338c493e274c
#
_cell.length_a   1.000
_cell.length_b   1.000
_cell.length_c   1.000
_cell.angle_alpha   90.00
_cell.angle_beta   90.00
_cell.angle_gamma   90.00
#
_symmetry.space_group_name_H-M   'P 1'
#
loop_
_entity.id
_entity.type
_entity.pdbx_description
1 polymer ?
#
loop_
_entity_poly.entity_id
_entity_poly.type
_entity_poly.pdbx_seq_one_letter_code
_entity_poly.pdbx_strand_id
1 'polypeptide(L)'
;MGFELRPYQKEAVDAGLKFLTGRSKKPGIIVAPCGCGKSLLISKIAHEINRPTLVLQPSKEILEQNYAKAVSFGSKPTIYSASCGIKELSAMTYATLKSIKKDVVRLKDIGIDTLLIDECHSGYSPEEGSEFMEYERVSRGEGAGLHRHSLPPPNLQFHAGRKLQQTQYADERRT
;
A
#
# COMPACT_ATOMS: atom_id res chain seq x y z
N MET A 1 15.32 1.89 20.80
CA MET A 1 14.55 0.72 21.24
C MET A 1 13.69 0.27 20.07
N GLY A 2 13.91 -0.95 19.54
CA GLY A 2 13.08 -1.49 18.47
C GLY A 2 11.71 -1.89 19.01
N PHE A 3 10.65 -1.65 18.24
CA PHE A 3 9.33 -2.15 18.57
C PHE A 3 9.33 -3.68 18.44
N GLU A 4 9.05 -4.38 19.52
CA GLU A 4 8.82 -5.81 19.51
C GLU A 4 7.38 -6.08 19.07
N LEU A 5 7.23 -6.88 18.01
CA LEU A 5 5.92 -7.26 17.50
C LEU A 5 5.26 -8.28 18.43
N ARG A 6 3.99 -8.10 18.73
CA ARG A 6 3.17 -9.11 19.40
C ARG A 6 3.02 -10.34 18.47
N PRO A 7 2.77 -11.54 19.01
CA PRO A 7 2.67 -12.77 18.20
C PRO A 7 1.77 -12.64 16.98
N TYR A 8 0.54 -12.10 17.15
CA TYR A 8 -0.39 -11.92 16.03
C TYR A 8 0.07 -10.87 15.01
N GLN A 9 0.86 -9.87 15.44
CA GLN A 9 1.44 -8.88 14.53
C GLN A 9 2.53 -9.51 13.68
N LYS A 10 3.36 -10.34 14.29
CA LYS A 10 4.39 -11.09 13.58
C LYS A 10 3.76 -12.02 12.53
N GLU A 11 2.73 -12.77 12.92
CA GLU A 11 1.99 -13.66 12.00
C GLU A 11 1.42 -12.86 10.80
N ALA A 12 0.83 -11.69 11.04
CA ALA A 12 0.29 -10.84 9.98
C ALA A 12 1.38 -10.29 9.06
N VAL A 13 2.54 -9.91 9.60
CA VAL A 13 3.69 -9.47 8.81
C VAL A 13 4.23 -10.63 7.97
N ASP A 14 4.46 -11.81 8.55
CA ASP A 14 4.96 -12.98 7.86
C ASP A 14 4.01 -13.41 6.72
N ALA A 15 2.69 -13.39 6.98
CA ALA A 15 1.68 -13.68 5.96
C ALA A 15 1.70 -12.65 4.82
N GLY A 16 1.82 -11.36 5.14
CA GLY A 16 1.93 -10.28 4.15
C GLY A 16 3.17 -10.42 3.28
N LEU A 17 4.33 -10.67 3.87
CA LEU A 17 5.59 -10.89 3.16
C LEU A 17 5.54 -12.12 2.26
N LYS A 18 5.01 -13.24 2.78
CA LYS A 18 4.81 -14.46 2.00
C LYS A 18 3.88 -14.22 0.80
N PHE A 19 2.81 -13.44 0.99
CA PHE A 19 1.90 -13.06 -0.10
C PHE A 19 2.62 -12.23 -1.16
N LEU A 20 3.33 -11.17 -0.76
CA LEU A 20 4.02 -10.25 -1.68
C LEU A 20 5.18 -10.90 -2.42
N THR A 21 5.84 -11.89 -1.83
CA THR A 21 6.91 -12.68 -2.47
C THR A 21 6.38 -13.86 -3.30
N GLY A 22 5.10 -14.16 -3.17
CA GLY A 22 4.42 -15.22 -3.90
C GLY A 22 4.18 -14.86 -5.38
N ARG A 23 3.59 -15.82 -6.12
CA ARG A 23 3.29 -15.67 -7.56
C ARG A 23 1.88 -15.13 -7.84
N SER A 24 1.13 -14.74 -6.81
CA SER A 24 -0.24 -14.23 -7.00
C SER A 24 -0.23 -12.91 -7.75
N LYS A 25 -1.06 -12.83 -8.80
CA LYS A 25 -1.34 -11.57 -9.51
C LYS A 25 -2.59 -10.87 -8.97
N LYS A 26 -3.31 -11.48 -8.03
CA LYS A 26 -4.49 -10.91 -7.40
C LYS A 26 -4.07 -10.10 -6.16
N PRO A 27 -4.78 -9.01 -5.82
CA PRO A 27 -4.52 -8.29 -4.57
C PRO A 27 -4.87 -9.16 -3.36
N GLY A 28 -4.14 -8.97 -2.26
CA GLY A 28 -4.44 -9.57 -0.97
C GLY A 28 -5.02 -8.54 0.00
N ILE A 29 -5.78 -8.98 1.00
CA ILE A 29 -6.33 -8.12 2.04
C ILE A 29 -5.94 -8.67 3.40
N ILE A 30 -5.36 -7.81 4.25
CA ILE A 30 -5.19 -8.07 5.68
C ILE A 30 -6.32 -7.36 6.42
N VAL A 31 -7.22 -8.13 7.03
CA VAL A 31 -8.28 -7.60 7.89
C VAL A 31 -7.79 -7.62 9.32
N ALA A 32 -7.75 -6.47 9.96
CA ALA A 32 -7.24 -6.33 11.32
C ALA A 32 -8.12 -5.38 12.15
N PRO A 33 -8.39 -5.69 13.43
CA PRO A 33 -9.20 -4.84 14.29
C PRO A 33 -8.64 -3.44 14.46
N CYS A 34 -9.51 -2.47 14.79
CA CYS A 34 -9.03 -1.16 15.23
C CYS A 34 -8.11 -1.32 16.45
N GLY A 35 -7.04 -0.55 16.50
CA GLY A 35 -6.08 -0.59 17.61
C GLY A 35 -5.10 -1.78 17.60
N CYS A 36 -5.18 -2.69 16.64
CA CYS A 36 -4.23 -3.82 16.53
C CYS A 36 -2.81 -3.40 16.10
N GLY A 37 -2.61 -2.14 15.71
CA GLY A 37 -1.33 -1.63 15.24
C GLY A 37 -1.13 -1.75 13.72
N LYS A 38 -2.17 -1.56 12.90
CA LYS A 38 -2.07 -1.59 11.42
C LYS A 38 -0.90 -0.78 10.88
N SER A 39 -0.71 0.43 11.40
CA SER A 39 0.43 1.29 11.04
C SER A 39 1.79 0.62 11.24
N LEU A 40 1.90 -0.18 12.32
CA LEU A 40 3.09 -0.95 12.63
C LEU A 40 3.29 -2.09 11.61
N LEU A 41 2.20 -2.80 11.28
CA LEU A 41 2.21 -3.90 10.30
C LEU A 41 2.65 -3.38 8.92
N ILE A 42 2.00 -2.32 8.44
CA ILE A 42 2.30 -1.70 7.13
C ILE A 42 3.77 -1.28 7.07
N SER A 43 4.23 -0.54 8.07
CA SER A 43 5.60 -0.03 8.09
C SER A 43 6.63 -1.15 8.21
N LYS A 44 6.32 -2.22 8.97
CA LYS A 44 7.19 -3.38 9.10
C LYS A 44 7.27 -4.19 7.80
N ILE A 45 6.14 -4.42 7.13
CA ILE A 45 6.09 -5.08 5.82
C ILE A 45 6.87 -4.26 4.79
N ALA A 46 6.63 -2.93 4.73
CA ALA A 46 7.35 -2.05 3.81
C ALA A 46 8.86 -2.06 4.03
N HIS A 47 9.29 -2.15 5.31
CA HIS A 47 10.70 -2.25 5.67
C HIS A 47 11.32 -3.58 5.25
N GLU A 48 10.64 -4.69 5.51
CA GLU A 48 11.20 -6.04 5.34
C GLU A 48 11.11 -6.57 3.91
N ILE A 49 10.15 -6.10 3.11
CA ILE A 49 10.00 -6.57 1.72
C ILE A 49 11.23 -6.22 0.87
N ASN A 50 11.97 -5.19 1.24
CA ASN A 50 13.19 -4.73 0.56
C ASN A 50 13.02 -4.58 -0.95
N ARG A 51 11.90 -3.99 -1.36
CA ARG A 51 11.54 -3.69 -2.75
C ARG A 51 11.05 -2.25 -2.89
N PRO A 52 11.15 -1.66 -4.08
CA PRO A 52 10.55 -0.37 -4.33
C PRO A 52 9.05 -0.40 -4.04
N THR A 53 8.64 0.34 -3.00
CA THR A 53 7.30 0.25 -2.41
C THR A 53 6.62 1.62 -2.34
N LEU A 54 5.38 1.68 -2.82
CA LEU A 54 4.45 2.78 -2.59
C LEU A 54 3.47 2.41 -1.47
N VAL A 55 3.37 3.27 -0.46
CA VAL A 55 2.40 3.12 0.63
C VAL A 55 1.35 4.22 0.51
N LEU A 56 0.12 3.85 0.15
CA LEU A 56 -0.99 4.79 0.02
C LEU A 56 -1.73 4.95 1.33
N GLN A 57 -1.99 6.21 1.69
CA GLN A 57 -2.63 6.62 2.92
C GLN A 57 -3.87 7.46 2.64
N PRO A 58 -4.96 7.31 3.41
CA PRO A 58 -6.21 8.04 3.18
C PRO A 58 -6.11 9.52 3.56
N SER A 59 -5.29 9.85 4.57
CA SER A 59 -5.15 11.23 5.06
C SER A 59 -3.71 11.59 5.40
N LYS A 60 -3.46 12.89 5.58
CA LYS A 60 -2.17 13.43 6.02
C LYS A 60 -1.74 12.88 7.38
N GLU A 61 -2.66 12.85 8.33
CA GLU A 61 -2.41 12.45 9.72
C GLU A 61 -1.94 10.99 9.79
N ILE A 62 -2.63 10.11 9.06
CA ILE A 62 -2.27 8.68 8.98
C ILE A 62 -0.94 8.50 8.24
N LEU A 63 -0.71 9.30 7.19
CA LEU A 63 0.55 9.28 6.45
C LEU A 63 1.72 9.63 7.37
N GLU A 64 1.63 10.73 8.12
CA GLU A 64 2.69 11.18 9.04
C GLU A 64 2.97 10.14 10.14
N GLN A 65 1.92 9.51 10.69
CA GLN A 65 2.07 8.44 11.68
C GLN A 65 2.79 7.21 11.11
N ASN A 66 2.40 6.76 9.92
CA ASN A 66 2.99 5.58 9.30
C ASN A 66 4.43 5.86 8.83
N TYR A 67 4.68 7.05 8.30
CA TYR A 67 6.02 7.52 7.98
C TYR A 67 6.95 7.50 9.19
N ALA A 68 6.52 8.09 10.32
CA ALA A 68 7.32 8.11 11.54
C ALA A 68 7.65 6.70 12.05
N LYS A 69 6.72 5.75 11.91
CA LYS A 69 6.97 4.33 12.24
C LYS A 69 7.99 3.69 11.31
N ALA A 70 7.91 3.94 10.02
CA ALA A 70 8.89 3.42 9.07
C ALA A 70 10.31 3.95 9.38
N VAL A 71 10.43 5.22 9.71
CA VAL A 71 11.69 5.82 10.15
C VAL A 71 12.21 5.15 11.43
N SER A 72 11.32 4.83 12.38
CA SER A 72 11.72 4.16 13.63
C SER A 72 12.24 2.73 13.43
N PHE A 73 11.92 2.08 12.31
CA PHE A 73 12.52 0.80 11.89
C PHE A 73 13.84 0.95 11.12
N GLY A 74 14.32 2.18 10.95
CA GLY A 74 15.56 2.45 10.21
C GLY A 74 15.38 2.62 8.70
N SER A 75 14.13 2.64 8.20
CA SER A 75 13.85 2.97 6.81
C SER A 75 14.11 4.45 6.53
N LYS A 76 14.35 4.76 5.26
CA LYS A 76 14.50 6.14 4.77
C LYS A 76 13.41 6.44 3.74
N PRO A 77 12.14 6.48 4.13
CA PRO A 77 11.04 6.78 3.22
C PRO A 77 11.03 8.26 2.82
N THR A 78 10.35 8.55 1.71
CA THR A 78 9.98 9.91 1.31
C THR A 78 8.48 10.13 1.42
N ILE A 79 8.06 11.39 1.41
CA ILE A 79 6.64 11.79 1.41
C ILE A 79 6.27 12.37 0.05
N TYR A 80 5.14 11.90 -0.50
CA TYR A 80 4.51 12.49 -1.67
C TYR A 80 3.06 12.89 -1.34
N SER A 81 2.91 14.11 -0.81
CA SER A 81 1.59 14.62 -0.41
C SER A 81 1.53 16.14 -0.51
N ALA A 82 0.55 16.64 -1.26
CA ALA A 82 0.30 18.07 -1.38
C ALA A 82 -0.10 18.69 -0.02
N SER A 83 -0.86 17.95 0.79
CA SER A 83 -1.28 18.41 2.12
C SER A 83 -0.12 18.50 3.13
N CYS A 84 0.97 17.75 2.91
CA CYS A 84 2.20 17.87 3.68
C CYS A 84 3.16 18.92 3.10
N GLY A 85 2.88 19.47 1.91
CA GLY A 85 3.79 20.37 1.20
C GLY A 85 5.04 19.69 0.63
N ILE A 86 5.10 18.36 0.63
CA ILE A 86 6.26 17.56 0.22
C ILE A 86 5.87 16.69 -0.97
N LYS A 87 6.71 16.68 -2.01
CA LYS A 87 6.52 15.87 -3.22
C LYS A 87 7.83 15.20 -3.63
N GLU A 88 8.33 14.34 -2.76
CA GLU A 88 9.54 13.57 -2.99
C GLU A 88 9.21 12.10 -3.27
N LEU A 89 9.87 11.54 -4.27
CA LEU A 89 9.72 10.14 -4.66
C LEU A 89 11.05 9.40 -4.46
N SER A 90 10.98 8.22 -3.89
CA SER A 90 12.11 7.30 -3.72
C SER A 90 11.64 5.84 -3.81
N ALA A 91 12.58 4.91 -3.63
CA ALA A 91 12.26 3.47 -3.57
C ALA A 91 11.26 3.11 -2.45
N MET A 92 11.10 3.93 -1.41
CA MET A 92 10.04 3.79 -0.42
C MET A 92 9.34 5.14 -0.27
N THR A 93 8.11 5.23 -0.78
CA THR A 93 7.33 6.47 -0.79
C THR A 93 6.01 6.29 -0.07
N TYR A 94 5.72 7.18 0.89
CA TYR A 94 4.42 7.32 1.52
C TYR A 94 3.64 8.44 0.84
N ALA A 95 2.45 8.16 0.32
CA ALA A 95 1.69 9.11 -0.47
C ALA A 95 0.21 9.12 -0.12
N THR A 96 -0.44 10.26 -0.34
CA THR A 96 -1.90 10.31 -0.44
C THR A 96 -2.33 10.07 -1.89
N LEU A 97 -3.41 9.30 -2.09
CA LEU A 97 -3.91 8.95 -3.43
C LEU A 97 -4.16 10.19 -4.28
N LYS A 98 -4.79 11.22 -3.70
CA LYS A 98 -5.07 12.50 -4.38
C LYS A 98 -3.81 13.16 -4.94
N SER A 99 -2.69 13.03 -4.26
CA SER A 99 -1.44 13.65 -4.68
C SER A 99 -0.73 12.86 -5.77
N ILE A 100 -0.66 11.54 -5.61
CA ILE A 100 0.17 10.69 -6.48
C ILE A 100 -0.50 10.33 -7.81
N LYS A 101 -1.83 10.37 -7.91
CA LYS A 101 -2.57 9.97 -9.11
C LYS A 101 -2.15 10.69 -10.40
N LYS A 102 -1.62 11.91 -10.30
CA LYS A 102 -1.14 12.70 -11.44
C LYS A 102 0.29 12.35 -11.87
N ASP A 103 1.04 11.69 -11.00
CA ASP A 103 2.47 11.40 -11.18
C ASP A 103 2.77 9.90 -11.26
N VAL A 104 1.76 9.09 -11.60
CA VAL A 104 1.87 7.62 -11.69
C VAL A 104 3.00 7.20 -12.65
N VAL A 105 3.23 7.95 -13.71
CA VAL A 105 4.30 7.67 -14.68
C VAL A 105 5.67 7.70 -14.01
N ARG A 106 5.91 8.67 -13.13
CA ARG A 106 7.18 8.81 -12.39
C ARG A 106 7.45 7.64 -11.43
N LEU A 107 6.40 6.96 -10.96
CA LEU A 107 6.57 5.76 -10.13
C LEU A 107 7.19 4.60 -10.92
N LYS A 108 6.91 4.52 -12.22
CA LYS A 108 7.53 3.53 -13.11
C LYS A 108 9.03 3.77 -13.28
N ASP A 109 9.43 5.03 -13.41
CA ASP A 109 10.84 5.40 -13.58
C ASP A 109 11.66 4.99 -12.34
N ILE A 110 11.05 5.00 -11.16
CA ILE A 110 11.67 4.57 -9.90
C ILE A 110 11.64 3.04 -9.74
N GLY A 111 10.82 2.34 -10.55
CA GLY A 111 10.66 0.89 -10.50
C GLY A 111 9.78 0.40 -9.35
N ILE A 112 8.80 1.23 -8.90
CA ILE A 112 7.84 0.79 -7.86
C ILE A 112 7.13 -0.47 -8.35
N ASP A 113 7.29 -1.56 -7.62
CA ASP A 113 6.72 -2.88 -7.90
C ASP A 113 5.79 -3.40 -6.79
N THR A 114 5.76 -2.74 -5.66
CA THR A 114 4.95 -3.13 -4.50
C THR A 114 4.05 -1.97 -4.08
N LEU A 115 2.77 -2.27 -3.89
CA LEU A 115 1.77 -1.32 -3.44
C LEU A 115 1.11 -1.80 -2.15
N LEU A 116 1.19 -0.99 -1.10
CA LEU A 116 0.49 -1.18 0.16
C LEU A 116 -0.56 -0.08 0.32
N ILE A 117 -1.81 -0.46 0.63
CA ILE A 117 -2.92 0.47 0.78
C ILE A 117 -3.48 0.37 2.20
N ASP A 118 -3.42 1.46 2.94
CA ASP A 118 -4.05 1.56 4.26
C ASP A 118 -5.51 1.98 4.13
N GLU A 119 -6.38 1.44 5.00
CA GLU A 119 -7.80 1.74 5.04
C GLU A 119 -8.49 1.63 3.66
N CYS A 120 -8.26 0.53 2.96
CA CYS A 120 -8.70 0.32 1.58
C CYS A 120 -10.22 0.45 1.36
N HIS A 121 -11.03 0.43 2.43
CA HIS A 121 -12.46 0.70 2.37
C HIS A 121 -12.80 2.20 2.31
N SER A 122 -11.81 3.07 2.56
CA SER A 122 -12.01 4.51 2.65
C SER A 122 -11.36 5.21 1.46
N GLY A 123 -12.16 5.59 0.47
CA GLY A 123 -11.68 6.34 -0.71
C GLY A 123 -11.09 5.51 -1.84
N TYR A 124 -11.09 4.17 -1.72
CA TYR A 124 -10.65 3.24 -2.76
C TYR A 124 -11.84 2.48 -3.36
N SER A 125 -12.94 3.21 -3.57
CA SER A 125 -14.14 2.65 -4.19
C SER A 125 -13.83 2.14 -5.61
N PRO A 126 -14.31 0.94 -5.99
CA PRO A 126 -14.24 0.47 -7.37
C PRO A 126 -15.27 1.16 -8.28
N GLU A 127 -16.01 2.15 -7.79
CA GLU A 127 -16.99 2.89 -8.58
C GLU A 127 -16.31 3.68 -9.69
N GLU A 128 -16.94 3.67 -10.86
CA GLU A 128 -16.50 4.41 -12.03
C GLU A 128 -16.39 5.90 -11.71
N GLY A 129 -15.23 6.51 -12.05
CA GLY A 129 -14.93 7.91 -11.73
C GLY A 129 -14.28 8.13 -10.36
N SER A 130 -14.09 7.08 -9.53
CA SER A 130 -13.33 7.22 -8.30
C SER A 130 -11.85 7.52 -8.57
N GLU A 131 -11.19 8.21 -7.62
CA GLU A 131 -9.76 8.52 -7.73
C GLU A 131 -8.89 7.27 -7.83
N PHE A 132 -9.33 6.18 -7.23
CA PHE A 132 -8.62 4.90 -7.27
C PHE A 132 -8.76 4.23 -8.64
N MET A 133 -9.94 4.24 -9.24
CA MET A 133 -10.14 3.72 -10.60
C MET A 133 -9.35 4.53 -11.64
N GLU A 134 -9.26 5.84 -11.46
CA GLU A 134 -8.40 6.69 -12.30
C GLU A 134 -6.92 6.31 -12.14
N TYR A 135 -6.45 6.12 -10.89
CA TYR A 135 -5.10 5.64 -10.62
C TYR A 135 -4.85 4.28 -11.27
N GLU A 136 -5.77 3.31 -11.09
CA GLU A 136 -5.65 1.98 -11.72
C GLU A 136 -5.64 2.07 -13.25
N ARG A 137 -6.53 2.86 -13.84
CA ARG A 137 -6.61 3.07 -15.28
C ARG A 137 -5.29 3.61 -15.85
N VAL A 138 -4.76 4.64 -15.24
CA VAL A 138 -3.46 5.22 -15.63
C VAL A 138 -2.32 4.23 -15.40
N SER A 139 -2.36 3.48 -14.31
CA SER A 139 -1.36 2.47 -13.98
C SER A 139 -1.33 1.31 -14.98
N ARG A 140 -2.49 0.95 -15.54
CA ARG A 140 -2.60 -0.07 -16.61
C ARG A 140 -2.24 0.46 -18.00
N GLY A 141 -1.97 1.75 -18.13
CA GLY A 141 -1.69 2.38 -19.43
C GLY A 141 -2.95 2.65 -20.28
N GLU A 142 -4.12 2.67 -19.65
CA GLU A 142 -5.41 2.97 -20.27
C GLU A 142 -5.68 4.48 -20.23
N GLY A 143 -4.84 5.27 -20.83
CA GLY A 143 -4.97 6.73 -20.93
C GLY A 143 -4.27 7.25 -22.16
N ALA A 144 -4.70 8.37 -22.71
CA ALA A 144 -4.19 8.94 -23.94
C ALA A 144 -2.64 9.00 -23.95
N GLY A 145 -2.01 8.18 -24.78
CA GLY A 145 -0.60 8.29 -25.15
C GLY A 145 0.41 7.48 -24.31
N LEU A 146 -0.03 6.65 -23.37
CA LEU A 146 0.89 5.85 -22.57
C LEU A 146 0.95 4.39 -23.05
N HIS A 147 2.12 3.99 -23.55
CA HIS A 147 2.39 2.60 -23.90
C HIS A 147 2.25 1.66 -22.70
N ARG A 148 1.73 0.45 -22.97
CA ARG A 148 1.45 -0.65 -22.04
C ARG A 148 2.67 -1.09 -21.23
N HIS A 149 2.91 -0.44 -20.10
CA HIS A 149 3.67 -1.02 -18.99
C HIS A 149 2.92 -0.67 -17.71
N SER A 150 2.10 -1.61 -17.26
CA SER A 150 1.29 -1.46 -16.04
C SER A 150 2.18 -1.36 -14.80
N LEU A 151 1.88 -0.41 -13.92
CA LEU A 151 2.26 -0.54 -12.52
C LEU A 151 1.68 -1.84 -11.98
N PRO A 152 2.34 -2.50 -11.05
CA PRO A 152 1.80 -3.70 -10.43
C PRO A 152 0.41 -3.40 -9.85
N PRO A 153 -0.52 -4.36 -9.89
CA PRO A 153 -1.81 -4.22 -9.22
C PRO A 153 -1.59 -3.97 -7.72
N PRO A 154 -2.55 -3.37 -7.00
CA PRO A 154 -2.46 -3.22 -5.56
C PRO A 154 -2.19 -4.58 -4.93
N ASN A 155 -0.99 -4.75 -4.36
CA ASN A 155 -0.53 -6.05 -3.91
C ASN A 155 -1.08 -6.42 -2.53
N LEU A 156 -1.18 -5.46 -1.62
CA LEU A 156 -1.67 -5.72 -0.27
C LEU A 156 -2.48 -4.55 0.27
N GLN A 157 -3.68 -4.85 0.75
CA GLN A 157 -4.63 -3.89 1.29
C GLN A 157 -4.87 -4.16 2.77
N PHE A 158 -5.09 -3.10 3.55
CA PHE A 158 -5.38 -3.18 4.97
C PHE A 158 -6.77 -2.61 5.24
N HIS A 159 -7.56 -3.34 6.01
CA HIS A 159 -8.93 -2.98 6.35
C HIS A 159 -9.16 -3.05 7.86
N ALA A 160 -9.93 -2.09 8.40
CA ALA A 160 -10.40 -2.16 9.77
C ALA A 160 -11.60 -3.11 9.88
N GLY A 161 -11.40 -4.28 10.48
CA GLY A 161 -12.45 -5.26 10.74
C GLY A 161 -12.68 -5.52 12.23
N ARG A 162 -13.84 -6.04 12.59
CA ARG A 162 -14.18 -6.35 13.99
C ARG A 162 -13.55 -7.65 14.51
N LYS A 163 -13.00 -8.51 13.66
CA LYS A 163 -12.28 -9.74 14.02
C LYS A 163 -11.13 -9.95 13.06
N LEU A 164 -10.00 -10.46 13.57
CA LEU A 164 -8.99 -11.10 12.74
C LEU A 164 -9.67 -12.30 12.05
N GLN A 165 -10.06 -12.14 10.82
CA GLN A 165 -10.37 -13.26 9.94
C GLN A 165 -9.08 -13.64 9.23
N GLN A 166 -8.82 -14.95 9.20
CA GLN A 166 -7.74 -15.51 8.43
C GLN A 166 -7.73 -14.90 7.04
N THR A 167 -6.56 -14.69 6.49
CA THR A 167 -6.31 -14.22 5.12
C THR A 167 -7.26 -14.96 4.18
N GLN A 168 -8.42 -14.38 3.88
CA GLN A 168 -9.30 -14.93 2.87
C GLN A 168 -8.67 -14.63 1.52
N TYR A 169 -8.04 -15.63 0.94
CA TYR A 169 -7.85 -15.68 -0.49
C TYR A 169 -9.25 -15.72 -1.11
N ALA A 170 -9.65 -14.65 -1.75
CA ALA A 170 -10.83 -14.70 -2.60
C ALA A 170 -10.51 -15.59 -3.80
N ASP A 171 -10.66 -16.90 -3.61
CA ASP A 171 -10.69 -17.89 -4.67
C ASP A 171 -12.13 -17.96 -5.20
N GLU A 172 -12.52 -17.01 -5.99
CA GLU A 172 -13.69 -17.20 -6.85
C GLU A 172 -13.34 -18.18 -7.96
N ARG A 173 -13.51 -19.45 -7.65
CA ARG A 173 -13.60 -20.50 -8.63
C ARG A 173 -14.86 -20.30 -9.45
N ARG A 174 -14.64 -20.13 -10.76
CA ARG A 174 -15.38 -20.67 -11.90
C ARG A 174 -16.86 -20.99 -11.69
N THR A 175 -17.69 -20.34 -12.38
CA THR A 175 -18.55 -21.02 -13.38
C THR A 175 -18.62 -20.19 -14.63
#